data_0fdc85e0b80d448843525c32587fac33
#
_entry.id   0fdc85e0b80d448843525c32587fac33
#
_cell.length_a   1.000
_cell.length_b   1.000
_cell.length_c   1.000
_cell.angle_alpha   90.00
_cell.angle_beta   90.00
_cell.angle_gamma   90.00
#
_symmetry.space_group_name_H-M   'P 1'
#
loop_
_entity.id
_entity.type
_entity.pdbx_description
1 polymer ?
#
loop_
_entity_poly.entity_id
_entity_poly.type
_entity_poly.pdbx_seq_one_letter_code
_entity_poly.pdbx_strand_id
1 'polypeptide(L)'
;MLSGVLGGVLFHWLGGLASGSFYVPYKAVKKWSWEVYWLAGGFFSWIIAPWIMAGLLTNDLIPVLREGFSANPKACCLGYLFGMLWGIGGLTFGLTLRYLGMSLGMAVALGICTVMGTLIPDVYARTIIENIQSQPPYCVILLGLGVCLLGVIIAGFAGMSKEREMPAEEKKAAVKEFNFTKGILIALVSGFFSACMAFGIQAMEPVAEIAAEHGTGDLWVGLPKLCVILLGGFTTNFLWCLYLMLKNKTLYQFGTTTIQDPDQPGQTVKINYLSNLFFSALAGTTWYFQFFFYSMGETRMGEYKFSSWTLHMASIIIFSSLWGLVLHEWKGSSRFTKALLGIAIGTLLYSTIVVGYGNLMKEISAEPAAAVAVEAVEGEAAAQAVSEAVNQANATLDDLLEEGAAIEQQLEETVEEVLEEAN
;
A
#
# COMPACT_ATOMS: atom_id res chain seq x y z
N MET A 1 -3.74 -22.46 -2.38
CA MET A 1 -3.58 -20.98 -2.35
C MET A 1 -2.24 -20.66 -1.74
N LEU A 2 -1.50 -19.69 -2.28
CA LEU A 2 -0.27 -19.20 -1.64
C LEU A 2 -0.60 -18.78 -0.20
N SER A 3 0.25 -19.14 0.78
CA SER A 3 0.10 -18.71 2.18
C SER A 3 -0.11 -17.19 2.24
N GLY A 4 -0.85 -16.68 3.25
CA GLY A 4 -1.25 -15.29 3.33
C GLY A 4 -0.09 -14.32 3.08
N VAL A 5 0.98 -14.44 3.87
CA VAL A 5 2.19 -13.58 3.78
C VAL A 5 2.92 -13.73 2.44
N LEU A 6 3.07 -14.95 1.91
CA LEU A 6 3.76 -15.16 0.63
C LEU A 6 3.01 -14.49 -0.53
N GLY A 7 1.68 -14.55 -0.49
CA GLY A 7 0.81 -13.81 -1.41
C GLY A 7 0.98 -12.31 -1.27
N GLY A 8 1.10 -11.80 -0.04
CA GLY A 8 1.37 -10.40 0.25
C GLY A 8 2.68 -9.90 -0.36
N VAL A 9 3.77 -10.64 -0.16
CA VAL A 9 5.08 -10.33 -0.77
C VAL A 9 4.99 -10.30 -2.29
N LEU A 10 4.31 -11.28 -2.91
CA LEU A 10 4.12 -11.32 -4.36
C LEU A 10 3.36 -10.10 -4.87
N PHE A 11 2.28 -9.67 -4.20
CA PHE A 11 1.55 -8.48 -4.59
C PHE A 11 2.41 -7.20 -4.46
N HIS A 12 3.24 -7.08 -3.43
CA HIS A 12 4.19 -5.96 -3.33
C HIS A 12 5.22 -5.98 -4.46
N TRP A 13 5.65 -7.15 -4.92
CA TRP A 13 6.54 -7.28 -6.07
C TRP A 13 5.86 -6.88 -7.37
N LEU A 14 4.61 -7.29 -7.59
CA LEU A 14 3.81 -6.84 -8.75
C LEU A 14 3.61 -5.32 -8.73
N GLY A 15 3.35 -4.75 -7.55
CA GLY A 15 3.28 -3.31 -7.37
C GLY A 15 4.60 -2.61 -7.69
N GLY A 16 5.72 -3.17 -7.24
CA GLY A 16 7.07 -2.68 -7.56
C GLY A 16 7.40 -2.77 -9.06
N LEU A 17 7.00 -3.85 -9.71
CA LEU A 17 7.13 -4.00 -11.16
C LEU A 17 6.32 -2.93 -11.90
N ALA A 18 5.08 -2.69 -11.52
CA ALA A 18 4.24 -1.64 -12.09
C ALA A 18 4.88 -0.26 -11.91
N SER A 19 5.33 0.05 -10.68
CA SER A 19 6.03 1.30 -10.36
C SER A 19 7.34 1.46 -11.12
N GLY A 20 8.14 0.41 -11.26
CA GLY A 20 9.39 0.44 -12.03
C GLY A 20 9.17 0.60 -13.53
N SER A 21 8.01 0.19 -14.04
CA SER A 21 7.74 0.12 -15.49
C SER A 21 7.05 1.34 -16.08
N PHE A 22 6.39 2.17 -15.28
CA PHE A 22 5.48 3.21 -15.80
C PHE A 22 6.18 4.29 -16.65
N TYR A 23 7.47 4.52 -16.46
CA TYR A 23 8.23 5.47 -17.29
C TYR A 23 8.49 4.95 -18.72
N VAL A 24 8.40 3.63 -18.94
CA VAL A 24 8.70 3.05 -20.25
C VAL A 24 7.73 3.56 -21.32
N PRO A 25 6.39 3.53 -21.13
CA PRO A 25 5.46 4.13 -22.10
C PRO A 25 5.68 5.63 -22.32
N TYR A 26 6.06 6.39 -21.29
CA TYR A 26 6.33 7.83 -21.47
C TYR A 26 7.48 8.12 -22.45
N LYS A 27 8.44 7.20 -22.63
CA LYS A 27 9.50 7.33 -23.66
C LYS A 27 8.93 7.39 -25.09
N ALA A 28 7.73 6.88 -25.31
CA ALA A 28 7.03 6.93 -26.61
C ALA A 28 6.27 8.23 -26.85
N VAL A 29 6.03 9.04 -25.82
CA VAL A 29 5.41 10.37 -25.97
C VAL A 29 6.42 11.31 -26.62
N LYS A 30 6.02 11.97 -27.70
CA LYS A 30 6.93 12.81 -28.49
C LYS A 30 6.47 14.26 -28.54
N LYS A 31 7.42 15.16 -28.32
CA LYS A 31 7.27 16.61 -28.47
C LYS A 31 6.29 17.30 -27.49
N TRP A 32 5.44 16.58 -26.77
CA TRP A 32 4.63 17.18 -25.72
C TRP A 32 5.51 17.69 -24.58
N SER A 33 5.12 18.83 -24.00
CA SER A 33 5.75 19.36 -22.79
C SER A 33 5.52 18.43 -21.60
N TRP A 34 6.46 18.41 -20.65
CA TRP A 34 6.41 17.53 -19.50
C TRP A 34 5.09 17.65 -18.73
N GLU A 35 4.67 18.87 -18.42
CA GLU A 35 3.46 19.15 -17.66
C GLU A 35 2.18 18.67 -18.37
N VAL A 36 2.19 18.59 -19.69
CA VAL A 36 1.06 18.11 -20.50
C VAL A 36 0.93 16.60 -20.44
N TYR A 37 2.00 15.86 -20.76
CA TYR A 37 1.90 14.40 -20.74
C TYR A 37 1.85 13.84 -19.31
N TRP A 38 2.48 14.52 -18.35
CA TRP A 38 2.40 14.14 -16.94
C TRP A 38 0.98 14.26 -16.40
N LEU A 39 0.31 15.38 -16.69
CA LEU A 39 -1.08 15.57 -16.27
C LEU A 39 -2.05 14.64 -17.01
N ALA A 40 -1.83 14.41 -18.31
CA ALA A 40 -2.61 13.43 -19.08
C ALA A 40 -2.54 12.03 -18.43
N GLY A 41 -1.32 11.54 -18.13
CA GLY A 41 -1.15 10.29 -17.39
C GLY A 41 -1.72 10.34 -15.99
N GLY A 42 -1.59 11.48 -15.30
CA GLY A 42 -2.13 11.70 -13.95
C GLY A 42 -3.66 11.55 -13.87
N PHE A 43 -4.40 11.96 -14.90
CA PHE A 43 -5.84 11.69 -14.97
C PHE A 43 -6.14 10.18 -14.92
N PHE A 44 -5.39 9.38 -15.68
CA PHE A 44 -5.57 7.92 -15.67
C PHE A 44 -5.09 7.29 -14.36
N SER A 45 -3.98 7.78 -13.83
CA SER A 45 -3.32 7.26 -12.64
C SER A 45 -4.08 7.53 -11.34
N TRP A 46 -4.62 8.75 -11.19
CA TRP A 46 -5.14 9.23 -9.90
C TRP A 46 -6.65 9.42 -9.88
N ILE A 47 -7.30 9.43 -11.06
CA ILE A 47 -8.76 9.58 -11.17
C ILE A 47 -9.38 8.37 -11.86
N ILE A 48 -9.07 8.11 -13.13
CA ILE A 48 -9.81 7.14 -13.93
C ILE A 48 -9.59 5.71 -13.41
N ALA A 49 -8.34 5.25 -13.31
CA ALA A 49 -8.04 3.87 -12.92
C ALA A 49 -8.48 3.54 -11.48
N PRO A 50 -8.22 4.39 -10.45
CA PRO A 50 -8.70 4.13 -9.10
C PRO A 50 -10.22 3.99 -9.00
N TRP A 51 -10.95 4.90 -9.63
CA TRP A 51 -12.42 4.90 -9.55
C TRP A 51 -13.04 3.75 -10.34
N ILE A 52 -12.47 3.37 -11.49
CA ILE A 52 -12.93 2.20 -12.24
C ILE A 52 -12.67 0.92 -11.42
N MET A 53 -11.45 0.73 -10.91
CA MET A 53 -11.09 -0.50 -10.18
C MET A 53 -11.87 -0.61 -8.87
N ALA A 54 -12.01 0.48 -8.11
CA ALA A 54 -12.82 0.49 -6.91
C ALA A 54 -14.32 0.25 -7.23
N GLY A 55 -14.86 0.86 -8.29
CA GLY A 55 -16.25 0.67 -8.71
C GLY A 55 -16.58 -0.75 -9.16
N LEU A 56 -15.58 -1.47 -9.70
CA LEU A 56 -15.77 -2.85 -10.15
C LEU A 56 -15.58 -3.90 -9.04
N LEU A 57 -14.78 -3.60 -8.03
CA LEU A 57 -14.29 -4.59 -7.07
C LEU A 57 -14.72 -4.33 -5.61
N THR A 58 -15.19 -3.11 -5.32
CA THR A 58 -15.77 -2.78 -4.01
C THR A 58 -17.27 -2.88 -4.07
N ASN A 59 -17.88 -3.63 -3.15
CA ASN A 59 -19.32 -3.63 -2.99
C ASN A 59 -19.79 -2.25 -2.49
N ASP A 60 -20.82 -1.70 -3.13
CA ASP A 60 -21.44 -0.44 -2.73
C ASP A 60 -20.45 0.74 -2.55
N LEU A 61 -19.50 0.91 -3.49
CA LEU A 61 -18.44 1.93 -3.38
C LEU A 61 -18.95 3.32 -2.93
N ILE A 62 -20.03 3.82 -3.51
CA ILE A 62 -20.55 5.17 -3.18
C ILE A 62 -21.16 5.23 -1.78
N PRO A 63 -22.01 4.26 -1.34
CA PRO A 63 -22.40 4.12 0.06
C PRO A 63 -21.23 4.04 1.02
N VAL A 64 -20.23 3.18 0.77
CA VAL A 64 -19.00 3.04 1.58
C VAL A 64 -18.28 4.38 1.75
N LEU A 65 -18.05 5.10 0.66
CA LEU A 65 -17.40 6.42 0.72
C LEU A 65 -18.27 7.44 1.49
N ARG A 66 -19.59 7.47 1.25
CA ARG A 66 -20.49 8.38 1.95
C ARG A 66 -20.51 8.10 3.45
N GLU A 67 -20.57 6.84 3.85
CA GLU A 67 -20.50 6.43 5.24
C GLU A 67 -19.14 6.75 5.86
N GLY A 68 -18.05 6.47 5.17
CA GLY A 68 -16.72 6.85 5.58
C GLY A 68 -16.58 8.35 5.87
N PHE A 69 -17.09 9.20 4.97
CA PHE A 69 -17.09 10.66 5.19
C PHE A 69 -18.04 11.11 6.31
N SER A 70 -19.15 10.44 6.57
CA SER A 70 -20.09 10.82 7.63
C SER A 70 -19.67 10.29 9.00
N ALA A 71 -19.21 9.04 9.11
CA ALA A 71 -18.81 8.41 10.36
C ALA A 71 -17.37 8.78 10.77
N ASN A 72 -16.46 8.91 9.79
CA ASN A 72 -15.04 9.14 10.01
C ASN A 72 -14.50 10.35 9.21
N PRO A 73 -15.07 11.56 9.34
CA PRO A 73 -14.67 12.72 8.53
C PRO A 73 -13.20 13.09 8.72
N LYS A 74 -12.65 12.92 9.94
CA LYS A 74 -11.25 13.16 10.22
C LYS A 74 -10.33 12.24 9.43
N ALA A 75 -10.65 10.94 9.35
CA ALA A 75 -9.89 9.96 8.58
C ALA A 75 -9.86 10.33 7.10
N CYS A 76 -11.02 10.65 6.51
CA CYS A 76 -11.13 11.05 5.12
C CYS A 76 -10.40 12.36 4.81
N CYS A 77 -10.53 13.38 5.67
CA CYS A 77 -9.79 14.64 5.53
C CYS A 77 -8.28 14.43 5.63
N LEU A 78 -7.81 13.60 6.57
CA LEU A 78 -6.39 13.25 6.70
C LEU A 78 -5.90 12.47 5.50
N GLY A 79 -6.66 11.49 5.00
CA GLY A 79 -6.31 10.75 3.79
C GLY A 79 -6.12 11.66 2.58
N TYR A 80 -7.06 12.57 2.34
CA TYR A 80 -6.96 13.57 1.27
C TYR A 80 -5.76 14.50 1.47
N LEU A 81 -5.57 15.03 2.69
CA LEU A 81 -4.44 15.92 3.03
C LEU A 81 -3.09 15.22 2.84
N PHE A 82 -2.95 13.99 3.36
CA PHE A 82 -1.72 13.22 3.15
C PHE A 82 -1.48 12.90 1.68
N GLY A 83 -2.55 12.69 0.90
CA GLY A 83 -2.45 12.59 -0.56
C GLY A 83 -1.90 13.87 -1.18
N MET A 84 -2.37 15.06 -0.78
CA MET A 84 -1.84 16.34 -1.25
C MET A 84 -0.36 16.52 -0.89
N LEU A 85 0.02 16.20 0.35
CA LEU A 85 1.41 16.28 0.83
C LEU A 85 2.31 15.31 0.07
N TRP A 86 1.83 14.07 -0.15
CA TRP A 86 2.52 13.11 -1.01
C TRP A 86 2.74 13.66 -2.43
N GLY A 87 1.77 14.35 -3.01
CA GLY A 87 1.91 15.03 -4.29
C GLY A 87 3.05 16.05 -4.31
N ILE A 88 3.27 16.81 -3.20
CA ILE A 88 4.43 17.70 -3.03
C ILE A 88 5.74 16.89 -3.01
N GLY A 89 5.74 15.73 -2.33
CA GLY A 89 6.89 14.82 -2.30
C GLY A 89 7.33 14.41 -3.71
N GLY A 90 6.40 13.99 -4.55
CA GLY A 90 6.67 13.63 -5.93
C GLY A 90 7.22 14.78 -6.78
N LEU A 91 6.66 15.99 -6.63
CA LEU A 91 7.13 17.18 -7.35
C LEU A 91 8.53 17.63 -6.88
N THR A 92 8.81 17.59 -5.59
CA THR A 92 10.12 17.96 -5.02
C THR A 92 11.19 16.92 -5.29
N PHE A 93 10.80 15.67 -5.57
CA PHE A 93 11.73 14.61 -5.98
C PHE A 93 12.53 14.99 -7.23
N GLY A 94 11.87 15.57 -8.23
CA GLY A 94 12.54 16.08 -9.42
C GLY A 94 13.60 17.15 -9.12
N LEU A 95 13.36 18.01 -8.12
CA LEU A 95 14.34 19.02 -7.67
C LEU A 95 15.54 18.36 -6.96
N THR A 96 15.30 17.30 -6.19
CA THR A 96 16.36 16.50 -5.57
C THR A 96 17.34 15.97 -6.61
N LEU A 97 16.81 15.40 -7.70
CA LEU A 97 17.63 14.88 -8.80
C LEU A 97 18.43 15.98 -9.49
N ARG A 98 17.84 17.19 -9.61
CA ARG A 98 18.53 18.35 -10.23
C ARG A 98 19.75 18.81 -9.44
N TYR A 99 19.69 18.78 -8.09
CA TYR A 99 20.76 19.30 -7.21
C TYR A 99 21.77 18.24 -6.79
N LEU A 100 21.36 16.98 -6.61
CA LEU A 100 22.24 15.90 -6.12
C LEU A 100 22.70 14.93 -7.22
N GLY A 101 22.10 15.04 -8.41
CA GLY A 101 22.19 13.99 -9.40
C GLY A 101 21.19 12.87 -9.15
N MET A 102 21.02 12.01 -10.14
CA MET A 102 19.98 10.97 -10.11
C MET A 102 20.23 9.99 -8.96
N SER A 103 21.44 9.49 -8.85
CA SER A 103 21.75 8.37 -7.97
C SER A 103 21.75 8.74 -6.50
N LEU A 104 22.44 9.82 -6.12
CA LEU A 104 22.47 10.27 -4.73
C LEU A 104 21.08 10.82 -4.31
N GLY A 105 20.45 11.59 -5.20
CA GLY A 105 19.12 12.14 -4.95
C GLY A 105 18.08 11.04 -4.71
N MET A 106 18.06 10.00 -5.55
CA MET A 106 17.16 8.86 -5.37
C MET A 106 17.46 8.11 -4.07
N ALA A 107 18.73 7.77 -3.80
CA ALA A 107 19.10 7.02 -2.60
C ALA A 107 18.67 7.73 -1.32
N VAL A 108 18.92 9.05 -1.20
CA VAL A 108 18.53 9.81 -0.02
C VAL A 108 17.01 9.93 0.09
N ALA A 109 16.32 10.36 -0.97
CA ALA A 109 14.87 10.57 -0.91
C ALA A 109 14.10 9.27 -0.68
N LEU A 110 14.46 8.17 -1.39
CA LEU A 110 13.81 6.87 -1.21
C LEU A 110 14.16 6.24 0.13
N GLY A 111 15.40 6.39 0.60
CA GLY A 111 15.81 5.93 1.93
C GLY A 111 14.99 6.60 3.04
N ILE A 112 14.87 7.93 3.01
CA ILE A 112 14.03 8.68 3.97
C ILE A 112 12.56 8.28 3.85
N CYS A 113 12.03 8.16 2.63
CA CYS A 113 10.66 7.73 2.40
C CYS A 113 10.39 6.34 2.99
N THR A 114 11.33 5.40 2.82
CA THR A 114 11.23 4.04 3.37
C THR A 114 11.18 4.06 4.90
N VAL A 115 12.12 4.75 5.55
CA VAL A 115 12.19 4.85 7.02
C VAL A 115 10.93 5.51 7.58
N MET A 116 10.60 6.69 7.05
CA MET A 116 9.47 7.48 7.57
C MET A 116 8.14 6.75 7.38
N GLY A 117 7.89 6.19 6.19
CA GLY A 117 6.65 5.48 5.90
C GLY A 117 6.48 4.18 6.69
N THR A 118 7.60 3.54 7.07
CA THR A 118 7.56 2.30 7.85
C THR A 118 7.49 2.55 9.36
N LEU A 119 8.28 3.48 9.90
CA LEU A 119 8.45 3.61 11.36
C LEU A 119 7.59 4.69 12.02
N ILE A 120 7.26 5.78 11.30
CA ILE A 120 6.51 6.90 11.91
C ILE A 120 5.15 6.47 12.49
N PRO A 121 4.38 5.57 11.87
CA PRO A 121 3.15 5.08 12.46
C PRO A 121 3.33 4.51 13.88
N ASP A 122 4.33 3.64 14.07
CA ASP A 122 4.60 3.00 15.37
C ASP A 122 5.24 3.96 16.38
N VAL A 123 6.06 4.92 15.89
CA VAL A 123 6.59 6.01 16.74
C VAL A 123 5.43 6.88 17.25
N TYR A 124 4.49 7.22 16.40
CA TYR A 124 3.33 8.02 16.77
C TYR A 124 2.41 7.28 17.74
N ALA A 125 2.20 5.99 17.53
CA ALA A 125 1.45 5.11 18.42
C ALA A 125 2.20 4.82 19.73
N ARG A 126 3.51 5.14 19.84
CA ARG A 126 4.40 4.84 20.97
C ARG A 126 4.56 3.35 21.27
N THR A 127 4.37 2.49 20.28
CA THR A 127 4.40 1.03 20.43
C THR A 127 5.76 0.41 20.08
N ILE A 128 6.68 1.17 19.50
CA ILE A 128 7.98 0.66 19.00
C ILE A 128 8.79 -0.08 20.08
N ILE A 129 8.92 0.50 21.28
CA ILE A 129 9.75 -0.07 22.35
C ILE A 129 9.10 -1.34 22.90
N GLU A 130 7.80 -1.31 23.10
CA GLU A 130 7.02 -2.46 23.54
C GLU A 130 7.09 -3.60 22.54
N ASN A 131 6.91 -3.31 21.25
CA ASN A 131 6.98 -4.30 20.18
C ASN A 131 8.37 -4.93 20.07
N ILE A 132 9.46 -4.15 20.23
CA ILE A 132 10.82 -4.67 20.24
C ILE A 132 11.04 -5.64 21.42
N GLN A 133 10.49 -5.34 22.59
CA GLN A 133 10.69 -6.14 23.80
C GLN A 133 9.81 -7.40 23.86
N SER A 134 8.60 -7.33 23.31
CA SER A 134 7.59 -8.39 23.44
C SER A 134 7.42 -9.26 22.20
N GLN A 135 7.86 -8.80 21.02
CA GLN A 135 7.57 -9.45 19.75
C GLN A 135 8.84 -9.75 18.93
N PRO A 136 9.46 -10.93 19.06
CA PRO A 136 10.64 -11.29 18.26
C PRO A 136 10.45 -11.13 16.74
N PRO A 137 9.29 -11.47 16.13
CA PRO A 137 9.06 -11.24 14.71
C PRO A 137 9.20 -9.76 14.29
N TYR A 138 8.81 -8.82 15.16
CA TYR A 138 8.96 -7.39 14.92
C TYR A 138 10.44 -6.99 14.77
N CYS A 139 11.32 -7.55 15.60
CA CYS A 139 12.78 -7.32 15.48
C CYS A 139 13.34 -7.84 14.16
N VAL A 140 12.84 -8.97 13.65
CA VAL A 140 13.23 -9.51 12.34
C VAL A 140 12.79 -8.58 11.21
N ILE A 141 11.59 -8.00 11.29
CA ILE A 141 11.12 -7.01 10.31
C ILE A 141 11.99 -5.75 10.35
N LEU A 142 12.34 -5.24 11.53
CA LEU A 142 13.26 -4.10 11.66
C LEU A 142 14.65 -4.40 11.11
N LEU A 143 15.16 -5.61 11.31
CA LEU A 143 16.40 -6.06 10.66
C LEU A 143 16.26 -6.02 9.14
N GLY A 144 15.15 -6.51 8.60
CA GLY A 144 14.84 -6.45 7.17
C GLY A 144 14.79 -5.01 6.63
N LEU A 145 14.22 -4.07 7.39
CA LEU A 145 14.27 -2.64 7.08
C LEU A 145 15.71 -2.11 7.04
N GLY A 146 16.54 -2.46 8.02
CA GLY A 146 17.96 -2.10 8.04
C GLY A 146 18.72 -2.62 6.81
N VAL A 147 18.46 -3.87 6.42
CA VAL A 147 19.02 -4.48 5.21
C VAL A 147 18.51 -3.77 3.94
N CYS A 148 17.22 -3.36 3.91
CA CYS A 148 16.67 -2.57 2.81
C CYS A 148 17.43 -1.24 2.65
N LEU A 149 17.62 -0.51 3.74
CA LEU A 149 18.37 0.75 3.72
C LEU A 149 19.82 0.56 3.25
N LEU A 150 20.47 -0.51 3.67
CA LEU A 150 21.80 -0.86 3.18
C LEU A 150 21.76 -1.09 1.66
N GLY A 151 20.78 -1.81 1.14
CA GLY A 151 20.57 -2.01 -0.29
C GLY A 151 20.37 -0.69 -1.05
N VAL A 152 19.56 0.23 -0.51
CA VAL A 152 19.35 1.58 -1.06
C VAL A 152 20.64 2.39 -1.11
N ILE A 153 21.44 2.34 -0.04
CA ILE A 153 22.74 3.02 0.04
C ILE A 153 23.71 2.45 -1.01
N ILE A 154 23.79 1.13 -1.14
CA ILE A 154 24.65 0.49 -2.15
C ILE A 154 24.18 0.84 -3.57
N ALA A 155 22.88 0.88 -3.83
CA ALA A 155 22.32 1.33 -5.10
C ALA A 155 22.71 2.79 -5.42
N GLY A 156 22.68 3.67 -4.40
CA GLY A 156 23.18 5.03 -4.50
C GLY A 156 24.67 5.09 -4.87
N PHE A 157 25.51 4.27 -4.24
CA PHE A 157 26.93 4.17 -4.59
C PHE A 157 27.16 3.64 -6.00
N ALA A 158 26.40 2.62 -6.44
CA ALA A 158 26.47 2.10 -7.80
C ALA A 158 26.16 3.20 -8.82
N GLY A 159 25.11 3.98 -8.58
CA GLY A 159 24.75 5.06 -9.45
C GLY A 159 25.75 6.23 -9.42
N MET A 160 26.30 6.63 -8.26
CA MET A 160 27.38 7.64 -8.20
C MET A 160 28.63 7.18 -8.93
N SER A 161 28.97 5.88 -8.84
CA SER A 161 30.09 5.29 -9.59
C SER A 161 29.84 5.39 -11.10
N LYS A 162 28.62 5.05 -11.56
CA LYS A 162 28.20 5.22 -12.96
C LYS A 162 28.31 6.68 -13.42
N GLU A 163 27.81 7.64 -12.63
CA GLU A 163 27.89 9.08 -12.94
C GLU A 163 29.33 9.60 -13.06
N ARG A 164 30.26 9.06 -12.24
CA ARG A 164 31.69 9.39 -12.32
C ARG A 164 32.34 8.90 -13.62
N GLU A 165 31.86 7.79 -14.16
CA GLU A 165 32.34 7.15 -15.38
C GLU A 165 31.75 7.78 -16.67
N MET A 166 30.71 8.62 -16.54
CA MET A 166 30.08 9.31 -17.69
C MET A 166 31.01 10.35 -18.32
N PRO A 167 30.93 10.54 -19.66
CA PRO A 167 31.59 11.65 -20.34
C PRO A 167 31.22 13.02 -19.74
N ALA A 168 32.14 13.95 -19.75
CA ALA A 168 31.96 15.27 -19.12
C ALA A 168 30.75 16.06 -19.65
N GLU A 169 30.40 15.88 -20.93
CA GLU A 169 29.27 16.54 -21.56
C GLU A 169 27.93 15.96 -21.08
N GLU A 170 27.83 14.62 -20.96
CA GLU A 170 26.64 13.94 -20.42
C GLU A 170 26.44 14.26 -18.95
N LYS A 171 27.56 14.36 -18.21
CA LYS A 171 27.55 14.73 -16.80
C LYS A 171 27.03 16.14 -16.55
N LYS A 172 27.41 17.11 -17.40
CA LYS A 172 26.89 18.49 -17.34
C LYS A 172 25.40 18.56 -17.70
N ALA A 173 24.95 17.70 -18.63
CA ALA A 173 23.54 17.60 -18.97
C ALA A 173 22.69 16.97 -17.85
N ALA A 174 23.24 16.00 -17.11
CA ALA A 174 22.55 15.28 -16.04
C ALA A 174 22.42 16.10 -14.74
N VAL A 175 23.42 16.93 -14.40
CA VAL A 175 23.43 17.73 -13.16
C VAL A 175 23.57 19.21 -13.53
N LYS A 176 22.45 19.88 -13.76
CA LYS A 176 22.42 21.30 -14.22
C LYS A 176 22.93 22.28 -13.15
N GLU A 177 22.73 22.00 -11.88
CA GLU A 177 23.07 22.90 -10.76
C GLU A 177 23.42 22.08 -9.52
N PHE A 178 24.64 21.54 -9.45
CA PHE A 178 25.06 20.79 -8.26
C PHE A 178 25.14 21.69 -7.02
N ASN A 179 24.35 21.39 -6.00
CA ASN A 179 24.43 22.02 -4.68
C ASN A 179 24.07 20.99 -3.61
N PHE A 180 25.09 20.47 -2.95
CA PHE A 180 24.97 19.37 -1.99
C PHE A 180 24.02 19.72 -0.82
N THR A 181 24.26 20.85 -0.14
CA THR A 181 23.45 21.21 1.05
C THR A 181 21.99 21.43 0.68
N LYS A 182 21.71 22.21 -0.36
CA LYS A 182 20.35 22.46 -0.84
C LYS A 182 19.69 21.17 -1.32
N GLY A 183 20.44 20.32 -2.01
CA GLY A 183 19.96 19.05 -2.52
C GLY A 183 19.59 18.08 -1.39
N ILE A 184 20.40 17.95 -0.34
CA ILE A 184 20.09 17.11 0.84
C ILE A 184 18.83 17.62 1.54
N LEU A 185 18.70 18.92 1.79
CA LEU A 185 17.48 19.47 2.42
C LEU A 185 16.23 19.19 1.61
N ILE A 186 16.29 19.36 0.28
CA ILE A 186 15.16 19.04 -0.60
C ILE A 186 14.88 17.54 -0.62
N ALA A 187 15.92 16.68 -0.59
CA ALA A 187 15.76 15.23 -0.53
C ALA A 187 15.07 14.77 0.77
N LEU A 188 15.43 15.37 1.91
CA LEU A 188 14.76 15.12 3.20
C LEU A 188 13.28 15.51 3.13
N VAL A 189 12.98 16.70 2.62
CA VAL A 189 11.60 17.18 2.43
C VAL A 189 10.83 16.27 1.47
N SER A 190 11.43 15.92 0.34
CA SER A 190 10.83 15.03 -0.65
C SER A 190 10.54 13.66 -0.08
N GLY A 191 11.50 13.05 0.61
CA GLY A 191 11.34 11.73 1.24
C GLY A 191 10.25 11.72 2.30
N PHE A 192 10.20 12.74 3.16
CA PHE A 192 9.16 12.88 4.18
C PHE A 192 7.77 13.02 3.55
N PHE A 193 7.58 13.95 2.62
CA PHE A 193 6.30 14.13 1.96
C PHE A 193 5.91 12.92 1.10
N SER A 194 6.87 12.21 0.50
CA SER A 194 6.59 10.96 -0.22
C SER A 194 6.08 9.86 0.72
N ALA A 195 6.54 9.81 1.97
CA ALA A 195 6.03 8.88 2.98
C ALA A 195 4.59 9.17 3.42
N CYS A 196 4.07 10.39 3.17
CA CYS A 196 2.68 10.75 3.49
C CYS A 196 1.65 9.83 2.79
N MET A 197 2.02 9.15 1.70
CA MET A 197 1.16 8.12 1.11
C MET A 197 0.86 7.00 2.09
N ALA A 198 1.88 6.48 2.78
CA ALA A 198 1.70 5.44 3.80
C ALA A 198 0.83 5.94 4.97
N PHE A 199 1.03 7.19 5.40
CA PHE A 199 0.21 7.79 6.45
C PHE A 199 -1.25 7.97 6.02
N GLY A 200 -1.48 8.34 4.76
CA GLY A 200 -2.82 8.43 4.18
C GLY A 200 -3.54 7.09 4.16
N ILE A 201 -2.84 6.03 3.73
CA ILE A 201 -3.38 4.68 3.69
C ILE A 201 -3.78 4.22 5.10
N GLN A 202 -2.93 4.45 6.09
CA GLN A 202 -3.22 4.08 7.48
C GLN A 202 -4.34 4.93 8.09
N ALA A 203 -4.35 6.24 7.86
CA ALA A 203 -5.41 7.12 8.37
C ALA A 203 -6.80 6.75 7.84
N MET A 204 -6.86 6.17 6.65
CA MET A 204 -8.10 5.76 5.99
C MET A 204 -8.52 4.31 6.31
N GLU A 205 -7.89 3.64 7.29
CA GLU A 205 -8.26 2.26 7.67
C GLU A 205 -9.74 2.10 8.02
N PRO A 206 -10.40 3.04 8.75
CA PRO A 206 -11.83 2.93 9.02
C PRO A 206 -12.72 2.83 7.77
N VAL A 207 -12.27 3.36 6.62
CA VAL A 207 -13.01 3.23 5.35
C VAL A 207 -12.85 1.83 4.75
N ALA A 208 -11.73 1.15 4.99
CA ALA A 208 -11.56 -0.25 4.60
C ALA A 208 -12.42 -1.18 5.47
N GLU A 209 -12.55 -0.88 6.76
CA GLU A 209 -13.44 -1.61 7.69
C GLU A 209 -14.90 -1.50 7.23
N ILE A 210 -15.37 -0.30 6.92
CA ILE A 210 -16.72 -0.08 6.35
C ILE A 210 -16.89 -0.86 5.04
N ALA A 211 -15.88 -0.88 4.15
CA ALA A 211 -15.96 -1.65 2.92
C ALA A 211 -16.10 -3.17 3.19
N ALA A 212 -15.43 -3.69 4.22
CA ALA A 212 -15.59 -5.07 4.67
C ALA A 212 -16.99 -5.34 5.22
N GLU A 213 -17.57 -4.43 6.02
CA GLU A 213 -18.92 -4.51 6.54
C GLU A 213 -19.98 -4.54 5.42
N HIS A 214 -19.73 -3.85 4.29
CA HIS A 214 -20.54 -3.94 3.07
C HIS A 214 -20.27 -5.23 2.26
N GLY A 215 -19.51 -6.19 2.78
CA GLY A 215 -19.25 -7.49 2.15
C GLY A 215 -18.22 -7.42 1.00
N THR A 216 -17.40 -6.38 0.92
CA THR A 216 -16.29 -6.33 -0.02
C THR A 216 -15.27 -7.41 0.36
N GLY A 217 -14.81 -8.18 -0.62
CA GLY A 217 -13.78 -9.20 -0.39
C GLY A 217 -12.45 -8.60 0.10
N ASP A 218 -11.75 -9.33 0.99
CA ASP A 218 -10.55 -8.87 1.72
C ASP A 218 -9.48 -8.18 0.84
N LEU A 219 -9.27 -8.68 -0.37
CA LEU A 219 -8.26 -8.10 -1.28
C LEU A 219 -8.64 -6.70 -1.78
N TRP A 220 -9.89 -6.32 -1.70
CA TRP A 220 -10.43 -5.12 -2.35
C TRP A 220 -10.85 -4.03 -1.36
N VAL A 221 -10.89 -4.32 -0.06
CA VAL A 221 -11.34 -3.38 0.99
C VAL A 221 -10.51 -2.10 1.04
N GLY A 222 -9.27 -2.12 0.59
CA GLY A 222 -8.40 -0.95 0.55
C GLY A 222 -8.59 -0.04 -0.68
N LEU A 223 -9.36 -0.44 -1.69
CA LEU A 223 -9.51 0.35 -2.93
C LEU A 223 -10.26 1.68 -2.71
N PRO A 224 -11.31 1.78 -1.89
CA PRO A 224 -11.96 3.05 -1.59
C PRO A 224 -11.01 4.09 -0.97
N LYS A 225 -10.06 3.64 -0.11
CA LYS A 225 -9.02 4.52 0.47
C LYS A 225 -8.24 5.23 -0.63
N LEU A 226 -7.83 4.47 -1.67
CA LEU A 226 -7.03 4.98 -2.77
C LEU A 226 -7.75 6.05 -3.58
N CYS A 227 -9.07 5.97 -3.76
CA CYS A 227 -9.84 7.00 -4.45
C CYS A 227 -9.66 8.39 -3.80
N VAL A 228 -9.69 8.44 -2.46
CA VAL A 228 -9.59 9.70 -1.71
C VAL A 228 -8.14 10.21 -1.66
N ILE A 229 -7.19 9.33 -1.35
CA ILE A 229 -5.77 9.70 -1.21
C ILE A 229 -5.21 10.16 -2.55
N LEU A 230 -5.47 9.41 -3.62
CA LEU A 230 -4.98 9.75 -4.97
C LEU A 230 -5.65 11.00 -5.53
N LEU A 231 -6.89 11.31 -5.16
CA LEU A 231 -7.53 12.58 -5.46
C LEU A 231 -6.77 13.76 -4.83
N GLY A 232 -6.29 13.59 -3.59
CA GLY A 232 -5.43 14.58 -2.94
C GLY A 232 -4.12 14.81 -3.71
N GLY A 233 -3.45 13.71 -4.10
CA GLY A 233 -2.24 13.75 -4.93
C GLY A 233 -2.48 14.38 -6.30
N PHE A 234 -3.61 14.05 -6.93
CA PHE A 234 -4.04 14.68 -8.18
C PHE A 234 -4.18 16.19 -8.01
N THR A 235 -4.83 16.66 -6.95
CA THR A 235 -5.04 18.10 -6.71
C THR A 235 -3.73 18.87 -6.72
N THR A 236 -2.71 18.42 -6.00
CA THR A 236 -1.39 19.06 -5.97
C THR A 236 -0.72 19.05 -7.34
N ASN A 237 -0.71 17.89 -8.00
CA ASN A 237 -0.10 17.76 -9.32
C ASN A 237 -0.85 18.57 -10.38
N PHE A 238 -2.18 18.59 -10.33
CA PHE A 238 -3.01 19.40 -11.23
C PHE A 238 -2.69 20.89 -11.10
N LEU A 239 -2.69 21.42 -9.88
CA LEU A 239 -2.40 22.84 -9.63
C LEU A 239 -0.99 23.20 -10.11
N TRP A 240 0.00 22.34 -9.85
CA TRP A 240 1.36 22.56 -10.30
C TRP A 240 1.51 22.51 -11.82
N CYS A 241 0.94 21.50 -12.47
CA CYS A 241 0.98 21.38 -13.93
C CYS A 241 0.21 22.52 -14.59
N LEU A 242 -0.95 22.92 -14.05
CA LEU A 242 -1.70 24.05 -14.54
C LEU A 242 -0.88 25.35 -14.47
N TYR A 243 -0.23 25.61 -13.32
CA TYR A 243 0.69 26.75 -13.19
C TYR A 243 1.79 26.71 -14.24
N LEU A 244 2.44 25.56 -14.47
CA LEU A 244 3.48 25.44 -15.49
C LEU A 244 2.94 25.63 -16.90
N MET A 245 1.78 25.04 -17.22
CA MET A 245 1.16 25.21 -18.54
C MET A 245 0.80 26.66 -18.85
N LEU A 246 0.32 27.39 -17.85
CA LEU A 246 0.03 28.83 -18.00
C LEU A 246 1.31 29.64 -18.17
N LYS A 247 2.34 29.37 -17.35
CA LYS A 247 3.64 30.03 -17.40
C LYS A 247 4.38 29.77 -18.72
N ASN A 248 4.39 28.51 -19.16
CA ASN A 248 5.10 28.07 -20.39
C ASN A 248 4.24 28.20 -21.62
N LYS A 249 2.97 28.61 -21.50
CA LYS A 249 2.00 28.72 -22.59
C LYS A 249 1.82 27.43 -23.37
N THR A 250 1.78 26.28 -22.66
CA THR A 250 1.68 24.92 -23.24
C THR A 250 0.29 24.33 -23.16
N LEU A 251 -0.67 24.98 -22.48
CA LEU A 251 -2.04 24.48 -22.30
C LEU A 251 -2.74 24.10 -23.62
N TYR A 252 -2.45 24.85 -24.73
CA TYR A 252 -3.02 24.61 -26.06
C TYR A 252 -2.67 23.19 -26.60
N GLN A 253 -1.61 22.55 -26.10
CA GLN A 253 -1.18 21.24 -26.57
C GLN A 253 -2.23 20.15 -26.30
N PHE A 254 -3.16 20.34 -25.34
CA PHE A 254 -4.31 19.45 -25.14
C PHE A 254 -5.38 19.51 -26.25
N GLY A 255 -5.38 20.51 -27.07
CA GLY A 255 -6.43 20.73 -28.10
C GLY A 255 -5.93 20.76 -29.53
N THR A 256 -4.66 20.42 -29.79
CA THR A 256 -4.07 20.58 -31.14
C THR A 256 -3.21 19.39 -31.55
N THR A 257 -3.15 19.19 -32.85
CA THR A 257 -2.21 18.23 -33.49
C THR A 257 -0.94 18.90 -34.00
N THR A 258 -0.82 20.24 -33.87
CA THR A 258 0.35 21.01 -34.33
C THR A 258 0.81 21.88 -33.15
N ILE A 259 2.06 21.74 -32.75
CA ILE A 259 2.64 22.47 -31.62
C ILE A 259 3.92 23.19 -32.02
N GLN A 260 4.36 24.16 -31.22
CA GLN A 260 5.71 24.73 -31.35
C GLN A 260 6.74 23.62 -31.09
N ASP A 261 7.72 23.49 -32.00
CA ASP A 261 8.76 22.47 -31.84
C ASP A 261 9.67 22.83 -30.64
N PRO A 262 9.70 22.04 -29.58
CA PRO A 262 10.55 22.31 -28.42
C PRO A 262 12.05 22.29 -28.78
N ASP A 263 12.45 21.57 -29.81
CA ASP A 263 13.84 21.44 -30.23
C ASP A 263 14.25 22.53 -31.27
N GLN A 264 13.27 23.19 -31.93
CA GLN A 264 13.49 24.21 -32.95
C GLN A 264 12.57 25.43 -32.71
N PRO A 265 12.99 26.39 -31.88
CA PRO A 265 12.18 27.58 -31.58
C PRO A 265 11.74 28.33 -32.84
N GLY A 266 10.45 28.67 -32.90
CA GLY A 266 9.86 29.39 -34.04
C GLY A 266 9.34 28.50 -35.17
N GLN A 267 9.55 27.18 -35.11
CA GLN A 267 8.96 26.22 -36.02
C GLN A 267 7.79 25.48 -35.37
N THR A 268 6.86 25.02 -36.17
CA THR A 268 5.76 24.17 -35.74
C THR A 268 5.96 22.74 -36.23
N VAL A 269 5.58 21.75 -35.41
CA VAL A 269 5.66 20.33 -35.75
C VAL A 269 4.30 19.67 -35.53
N LYS A 270 3.94 18.77 -36.44
CA LYS A 270 2.75 17.94 -36.33
C LYS A 270 3.04 16.78 -35.40
N ILE A 271 2.17 16.55 -34.39
CA ILE A 271 2.28 15.48 -33.44
C ILE A 271 1.19 14.42 -33.66
N ASN A 272 1.48 13.19 -33.29
CA ASN A 272 0.46 12.15 -33.19
C ASN A 272 -0.23 12.25 -31.81
N TYR A 273 -1.30 13.05 -31.75
CA TYR A 273 -2.04 13.33 -30.52
C TYR A 273 -2.55 12.05 -29.81
N LEU A 274 -3.20 11.17 -30.60
CA LEU A 274 -3.75 9.92 -30.05
C LEU A 274 -2.67 8.98 -29.52
N SER A 275 -1.52 8.90 -30.20
CA SER A 275 -0.38 8.13 -29.70
C SER A 275 0.15 8.70 -28.38
N ASN A 276 0.34 10.01 -28.30
CA ASN A 276 0.79 10.66 -27.06
C ASN A 276 -0.18 10.46 -25.91
N LEU A 277 -1.49 10.61 -26.16
CA LEU A 277 -2.54 10.37 -25.17
C LEU A 277 -2.56 8.90 -24.72
N PHE A 278 -2.50 7.96 -25.67
CA PHE A 278 -2.48 6.52 -25.38
C PHE A 278 -1.29 6.13 -24.50
N PHE A 279 -0.07 6.56 -24.85
CA PHE A 279 1.11 6.22 -24.07
C PHE A 279 1.14 6.93 -22.71
N SER A 280 0.59 8.14 -22.61
CA SER A 280 0.41 8.82 -21.31
C SER A 280 -0.62 8.08 -20.45
N ALA A 281 -1.74 7.65 -21.02
CA ALA A 281 -2.77 6.86 -20.35
C ALA A 281 -2.22 5.51 -19.88
N LEU A 282 -1.48 4.81 -20.75
CA LEU A 282 -0.85 3.55 -20.43
C LEU A 282 0.16 3.69 -19.27
N ALA A 283 1.00 4.74 -19.32
CA ALA A 283 1.93 5.06 -18.24
C ALA A 283 1.20 5.32 -16.92
N GLY A 284 0.16 6.16 -16.95
CA GLY A 284 -0.62 6.51 -15.77
C GLY A 284 -1.36 5.30 -15.17
N THR A 285 -1.98 4.49 -16.01
CA THR A 285 -2.67 3.26 -15.56
C THR A 285 -1.67 2.25 -14.98
N THR A 286 -0.52 2.04 -15.64
CA THR A 286 0.56 1.19 -15.12
C THR A 286 1.03 1.69 -13.76
N TRP A 287 1.18 3.01 -13.60
CA TRP A 287 1.58 3.60 -12.34
C TRP A 287 0.54 3.35 -11.23
N TYR A 288 -0.78 3.46 -11.50
CA TYR A 288 -1.83 3.17 -10.54
C TYR A 288 -1.74 1.74 -9.99
N PHE A 289 -1.42 0.77 -10.85
CA PHE A 289 -1.32 -0.62 -10.43
C PHE A 289 -0.29 -0.87 -9.33
N GLN A 290 0.67 0.03 -9.09
CA GLN A 290 1.55 -0.09 -7.92
C GLN A 290 0.76 -0.08 -6.61
N PHE A 291 -0.18 0.85 -6.45
CA PHE A 291 -0.99 0.95 -5.24
C PHE A 291 -2.17 -0.02 -5.22
N PHE A 292 -2.66 -0.41 -6.39
CA PHE A 292 -3.62 -1.50 -6.50
C PHE A 292 -3.06 -2.80 -5.91
N PHE A 293 -1.90 -3.22 -6.37
CA PHE A 293 -1.23 -4.40 -5.82
C PHE A 293 -0.69 -4.18 -4.40
N TYR A 294 -0.25 -2.96 -4.07
CA TYR A 294 0.12 -2.62 -2.70
C TYR A 294 -1.04 -2.88 -1.74
N SER A 295 -2.23 -2.38 -2.05
CA SER A 295 -3.43 -2.58 -1.23
C SER A 295 -3.77 -4.06 -1.03
N MET A 296 -3.68 -4.87 -2.10
CA MET A 296 -3.84 -6.32 -2.01
C MET A 296 -2.77 -6.98 -1.13
N GLY A 297 -1.51 -6.53 -1.24
CA GLY A 297 -0.41 -7.02 -0.43
C GLY A 297 -0.58 -6.70 1.05
N GLU A 298 -0.97 -5.47 1.35
CA GLU A 298 -1.18 -4.99 2.72
C GLU A 298 -2.21 -5.84 3.48
N THR A 299 -3.32 -6.25 2.83
CA THR A 299 -4.34 -7.09 3.47
C THR A 299 -3.83 -8.51 3.82
N ARG A 300 -2.69 -8.92 3.29
CA ARG A 300 -2.07 -10.23 3.53
C ARG A 300 -0.90 -10.20 4.54
N MET A 301 -0.57 -9.00 5.07
CA MET A 301 0.56 -8.86 6.01
C MET A 301 0.14 -8.95 7.50
N GLY A 302 -1.12 -9.28 7.78
CA GLY A 302 -1.64 -9.47 9.14
C GLY A 302 -1.44 -8.23 10.02
N GLU A 303 -0.93 -8.42 11.23
CA GLU A 303 -0.70 -7.33 12.19
C GLU A 303 0.44 -6.37 11.77
N TYR A 304 1.36 -6.83 10.93
CA TYR A 304 2.53 -6.04 10.53
C TYR A 304 2.33 -5.34 9.17
N LYS A 305 1.15 -4.79 8.93
CA LYS A 305 0.82 -4.02 7.70
C LYS A 305 1.86 -2.94 7.39
N PHE A 306 2.48 -2.34 8.41
CA PHE A 306 3.53 -1.31 8.26
C PHE A 306 4.74 -1.81 7.44
N SER A 307 5.05 -3.11 7.50
CA SER A 307 6.16 -3.73 6.75
C SER A 307 5.93 -3.72 5.23
N SER A 308 4.68 -3.59 4.79
CA SER A 308 4.28 -3.47 3.38
C SER A 308 5.01 -2.34 2.68
N TRP A 309 5.22 -1.22 3.38
CA TRP A 309 5.92 -0.07 2.80
C TRP A 309 7.38 -0.40 2.47
N THR A 310 8.10 -1.09 3.36
CA THR A 310 9.48 -1.54 3.10
C THR A 310 9.56 -2.50 1.91
N LEU A 311 8.66 -3.49 1.84
CA LEU A 311 8.61 -4.46 0.73
C LEU A 311 8.34 -3.76 -0.60
N HIS A 312 7.39 -2.83 -0.61
CA HIS A 312 7.04 -2.07 -1.79
C HIS A 312 8.20 -1.21 -2.28
N MET A 313 8.84 -0.45 -1.39
CA MET A 313 9.98 0.41 -1.74
C MET A 313 11.18 -0.39 -2.24
N ALA A 314 11.49 -1.53 -1.61
CA ALA A 314 12.55 -2.42 -2.08
C ALA A 314 12.26 -2.94 -3.50
N SER A 315 11.03 -3.40 -3.75
CA SER A 315 10.63 -3.93 -5.05
C SER A 315 10.67 -2.88 -6.17
N ILE A 316 10.29 -1.62 -5.90
CA ILE A 316 10.43 -0.51 -6.86
C ILE A 316 11.89 -0.36 -7.29
N ILE A 317 12.83 -0.34 -6.35
CA ILE A 317 14.25 -0.13 -6.65
C ILE A 317 14.81 -1.32 -7.44
N ILE A 318 14.42 -2.55 -7.08
CA ILE A 318 14.81 -3.77 -7.80
C ILE A 318 14.36 -3.68 -9.27
N PHE A 319 13.07 -3.48 -9.52
CA PHE A 319 12.54 -3.49 -10.88
C PHE A 319 12.99 -2.28 -11.72
N SER A 320 13.14 -1.10 -11.10
CA SER A 320 13.72 0.06 -11.78
C SER A 320 15.16 -0.20 -12.20
N SER A 321 15.95 -0.87 -11.34
CA SER A 321 17.32 -1.28 -11.66
C SER A 321 17.39 -2.30 -12.79
N LEU A 322 16.48 -3.29 -12.79
CA LEU A 322 16.35 -4.28 -13.85
C LEU A 322 15.97 -3.64 -15.19
N TRP A 323 15.04 -2.68 -15.21
CA TRP A 323 14.75 -1.90 -16.40
C TRP A 323 15.97 -1.12 -16.89
N GLY A 324 16.76 -0.52 -16.00
CA GLY A 324 18.02 0.13 -16.37
C GLY A 324 19.00 -0.82 -17.07
N LEU A 325 19.04 -2.11 -16.66
CA LEU A 325 19.83 -3.13 -17.33
C LEU A 325 19.26 -3.50 -18.70
N VAL A 326 17.95 -3.74 -18.80
CA VAL A 326 17.24 -4.08 -20.04
C VAL A 326 17.36 -2.96 -21.07
N LEU A 327 17.23 -1.71 -20.65
CA LEU A 327 17.35 -0.52 -21.49
C LEU A 327 18.80 -0.12 -21.78
N HIS A 328 19.77 -0.96 -21.39
CA HIS A 328 21.20 -0.74 -21.59
C HIS A 328 21.75 0.58 -20.99
N GLU A 329 21.09 1.12 -19.95
CA GLU A 329 21.53 2.34 -19.28
C GLU A 329 22.86 2.19 -18.55
N TRP A 330 23.29 0.96 -18.29
CA TRP A 330 24.57 0.58 -17.66
C TRP A 330 25.64 0.14 -18.69
N LYS A 331 25.35 0.34 -19.99
CA LYS A 331 26.32 0.05 -21.04
C LYS A 331 27.49 1.03 -20.94
N GLY A 332 28.73 0.52 -20.96
CA GLY A 332 29.92 1.34 -20.78
C GLY A 332 30.42 1.48 -19.35
N SER A 333 29.58 1.21 -18.33
CA SER A 333 30.04 1.22 -16.93
C SER A 333 31.05 0.13 -16.64
N SER A 334 31.97 0.39 -15.71
CA SER A 334 33.00 -0.54 -15.26
C SER A 334 32.43 -1.81 -14.65
N ARG A 335 33.28 -2.85 -14.54
CA ARG A 335 32.90 -4.09 -13.84
C ARG A 335 32.60 -3.84 -12.37
N PHE A 336 33.30 -2.91 -11.72
CA PHE A 336 33.08 -2.53 -10.33
C PHE A 336 31.68 -1.91 -10.14
N THR A 337 31.31 -0.94 -10.98
CA THR A 337 29.98 -0.30 -10.95
C THR A 337 28.85 -1.30 -11.16
N LYS A 338 29.00 -2.24 -12.11
CA LYS A 338 28.02 -3.32 -12.32
C LYS A 338 27.94 -4.30 -11.15
N ALA A 339 29.09 -4.59 -10.51
CA ALA A 339 29.10 -5.44 -9.31
C ALA A 339 28.38 -4.76 -8.13
N LEU A 340 28.59 -3.47 -7.91
CA LEU A 340 27.83 -2.70 -6.90
C LEU A 340 26.33 -2.75 -7.16
N LEU A 341 25.89 -2.61 -8.42
CA LEU A 341 24.47 -2.75 -8.77
C LEU A 341 23.95 -4.15 -8.45
N GLY A 342 24.71 -5.19 -8.80
CA GLY A 342 24.33 -6.58 -8.50
C GLY A 342 24.22 -6.83 -7.00
N ILE A 343 25.18 -6.31 -6.20
CA ILE A 343 25.14 -6.39 -4.74
C ILE A 343 23.94 -5.64 -4.18
N ALA A 344 23.64 -4.44 -4.68
CA ALA A 344 22.45 -3.67 -4.27
C ALA A 344 21.15 -4.46 -4.49
N ILE A 345 20.97 -5.01 -5.69
CA ILE A 345 19.81 -5.84 -6.03
C ILE A 345 19.73 -7.07 -5.11
N GLY A 346 20.86 -7.79 -4.92
CA GLY A 346 20.93 -8.94 -4.03
C GLY A 346 20.59 -8.60 -2.57
N THR A 347 21.08 -7.46 -2.06
CA THR A 347 20.78 -6.97 -0.70
C THR A 347 19.28 -6.62 -0.56
N LEU A 348 18.69 -5.97 -1.55
CA LEU A 348 17.27 -5.63 -1.56
C LEU A 348 16.39 -6.90 -1.63
N LEU A 349 16.75 -7.88 -2.46
CA LEU A 349 16.08 -9.19 -2.50
C LEU A 349 16.15 -9.89 -1.15
N TYR A 350 17.31 -9.90 -0.51
CA TYR A 350 17.49 -10.48 0.82
C TYR A 350 16.65 -9.74 1.87
N SER A 351 16.57 -8.41 1.81
CA SER A 351 15.67 -7.63 2.66
C SER A 351 14.22 -8.08 2.54
N THR A 352 13.71 -8.30 1.33
CA THR A 352 12.32 -8.76 1.15
C THR A 352 12.08 -10.15 1.75
N ILE A 353 13.09 -11.04 1.68
CA ILE A 353 13.03 -12.35 2.32
C ILE A 353 12.98 -12.21 3.86
N VAL A 354 13.83 -11.36 4.43
CA VAL A 354 13.89 -11.15 5.90
C VAL A 354 12.58 -10.54 6.40
N VAL A 355 12.04 -9.51 5.75
CA VAL A 355 10.76 -8.91 6.11
C VAL A 355 9.62 -9.91 5.96
N GLY A 356 9.57 -10.66 4.86
CA GLY A 356 8.57 -11.71 4.64
C GLY A 356 8.65 -12.81 5.70
N TYR A 357 9.86 -13.23 6.09
CA TYR A 357 10.07 -14.21 7.14
C TYR A 357 9.59 -13.71 8.52
N GLY A 358 9.86 -12.45 8.88
CA GLY A 358 9.35 -11.85 10.11
C GLY A 358 7.81 -11.87 10.20
N ASN A 359 7.13 -11.57 9.08
CA ASN A 359 5.67 -11.67 9.01
C ASN A 359 5.19 -13.12 9.12
N LEU A 360 5.86 -14.06 8.45
CA LEU A 360 5.53 -15.50 8.50
C LEU A 360 5.73 -16.09 9.91
N MET A 361 6.76 -15.66 10.63
CA MET A 361 6.97 -16.08 12.04
C MET A 361 5.77 -15.75 12.92
N LYS A 362 5.15 -14.59 12.72
CA LYS A 362 3.95 -14.20 13.47
C LYS A 362 2.74 -15.05 13.08
N GLU A 363 2.53 -15.28 11.78
CA GLU A 363 1.44 -16.11 11.27
C GLU A 363 1.50 -17.53 11.89
N ILE A 364 2.68 -18.16 11.85
CA ILE A 364 2.90 -19.50 12.44
C ILE A 364 2.72 -19.50 13.95
N SER A 365 3.14 -18.45 14.66
CA SER A 365 3.00 -18.35 16.10
C SER A 365 1.56 -18.11 16.56
N ALA A 366 0.72 -17.52 15.72
CA ALA A 366 -0.69 -17.25 16.02
C ALA A 366 -1.59 -18.47 15.77
N GLU A 367 -1.23 -19.35 14.83
CA GLU A 367 -2.03 -20.51 14.44
C GLU A 367 -2.31 -21.50 15.61
N PRO A 368 -1.32 -21.89 16.45
CA PRO A 368 -1.57 -22.73 17.62
C PRO A 368 -2.45 -22.07 18.68
N ALA A 369 -2.27 -20.76 18.90
CA ALA A 369 -3.06 -20.01 19.88
C ALA A 369 -4.53 -19.88 19.45
N ALA A 370 -4.78 -19.67 18.16
CA ALA A 370 -6.12 -19.62 17.60
C ALA A 370 -6.82 -20.98 17.68
N ALA A 371 -6.11 -22.08 17.39
CA ALA A 371 -6.65 -23.43 17.51
C ALA A 371 -7.05 -23.77 18.95
N VAL A 372 -6.20 -23.43 19.94
CA VAL A 372 -6.50 -23.62 21.36
C VAL A 372 -7.68 -22.75 21.81
N ALA A 373 -7.80 -21.53 21.31
CA ALA A 373 -8.92 -20.65 21.62
C ALA A 373 -10.25 -21.17 21.05
N VAL A 374 -10.26 -21.69 19.82
CA VAL A 374 -11.44 -22.32 19.21
C VAL A 374 -11.86 -23.56 20.01
N GLU A 375 -10.91 -24.42 20.38
CA GLU A 375 -11.17 -25.62 21.18
C GLU A 375 -11.73 -25.29 22.59
N ALA A 376 -11.25 -24.19 23.19
CA ALA A 376 -11.76 -23.71 24.47
C ALA A 376 -13.21 -23.18 24.36
N VAL A 377 -13.52 -22.41 23.30
CA VAL A 377 -14.88 -21.88 23.06
C VAL A 377 -15.85 -23.00 22.72
N GLU A 378 -15.45 -23.99 21.92
CA GLU A 378 -16.28 -25.17 21.64
C GLU A 378 -16.50 -26.01 22.89
N GLY A 379 -15.48 -26.14 23.74
CA GLY A 379 -15.57 -26.82 25.04
C GLY A 379 -16.56 -26.13 26.03
N GLU A 380 -16.50 -24.79 26.11
CA GLU A 380 -17.45 -24.02 26.93
C GLU A 380 -18.88 -24.10 26.39
N ALA A 381 -19.09 -24.00 25.10
CA ALA A 381 -20.41 -24.13 24.47
C ALA A 381 -20.99 -25.55 24.68
N ALA A 382 -20.18 -26.58 24.56
CA ALA A 382 -20.58 -27.96 24.86
C ALA A 382 -20.96 -28.15 26.32
N ALA A 383 -20.18 -27.59 27.27
CA ALA A 383 -20.48 -27.67 28.72
C ALA A 383 -21.79 -26.94 29.06
N GLN A 384 -22.05 -25.80 28.43
CA GLN A 384 -23.29 -25.03 28.61
C GLN A 384 -24.49 -25.78 28.07
N ALA A 385 -24.41 -26.40 26.89
CA ALA A 385 -25.48 -27.22 26.32
C ALA A 385 -25.79 -28.47 27.20
N VAL A 386 -24.77 -29.10 27.76
CA VAL A 386 -24.96 -30.23 28.73
C VAL A 386 -25.65 -29.76 30.01
N SER A 387 -25.25 -28.60 30.55
CA SER A 387 -25.89 -28.02 31.74
C SER A 387 -27.37 -27.68 31.48
N GLU A 388 -27.70 -27.10 30.35
CA GLU A 388 -29.10 -26.82 29.99
C GLU A 388 -29.93 -28.10 29.82
N ALA A 389 -29.38 -29.12 29.19
CA ALA A 389 -30.05 -30.41 29.02
C ALA A 389 -30.30 -31.11 30.38
N VAL A 390 -29.36 -31.05 31.31
CA VAL A 390 -29.52 -31.60 32.67
C VAL A 390 -30.60 -30.84 33.44
N ASN A 391 -30.64 -29.52 33.37
CA ASN A 391 -31.66 -28.71 34.02
C ASN A 391 -33.05 -29.00 33.47
N GLN A 392 -33.16 -29.18 32.14
CA GLN A 392 -34.42 -29.52 31.49
C GLN A 392 -34.89 -30.94 31.87
N ALA A 393 -33.99 -31.91 32.00
CA ALA A 393 -34.30 -33.26 32.46
C ALA A 393 -34.75 -33.29 33.93
N ASN A 394 -34.13 -32.48 34.81
CA ASN A 394 -34.53 -32.36 36.21
C ASN A 394 -35.93 -31.73 36.34
N ALA A 395 -36.27 -30.67 35.59
CA ALA A 395 -37.60 -30.05 35.57
C ALA A 395 -38.67 -31.06 35.14
N THR A 396 -38.40 -31.86 34.09
CA THR A 396 -39.32 -32.92 33.64
C THR A 396 -39.50 -34.01 34.69
N LEU A 397 -38.45 -34.34 35.43
CA LEU A 397 -38.53 -35.32 36.53
C LEU A 397 -39.38 -34.81 37.70
N ASP A 398 -39.23 -33.53 38.06
CA ASP A 398 -40.01 -32.87 39.10
C ASP A 398 -41.52 -32.85 38.74
N ASP A 399 -41.86 -32.49 37.47
CA ASP A 399 -43.22 -32.55 36.96
C ASP A 399 -43.83 -33.97 37.04
N LEU A 400 -43.03 -35.01 36.67
CA LEU A 400 -43.49 -36.40 36.75
C LEU A 400 -43.69 -36.88 38.20
N LEU A 401 -42.88 -36.39 39.14
CA LEU A 401 -43.04 -36.68 40.59
C LEU A 401 -44.30 -36.02 41.18
N GLU A 402 -44.58 -34.77 40.76
CA GLU A 402 -45.83 -34.08 41.14
C GLU A 402 -47.08 -34.80 40.58
N GLU A 403 -47.03 -35.21 39.30
CA GLU A 403 -48.10 -35.99 38.68
C GLU A 403 -48.30 -37.35 39.37
N GLY A 404 -47.21 -38.03 39.72
CA GLY A 404 -47.22 -39.28 40.50
C GLY A 404 -47.88 -39.13 41.87
N ALA A 405 -47.53 -38.08 42.61
CA ALA A 405 -48.15 -37.78 43.93
C ALA A 405 -49.66 -37.47 43.83
N ALA A 406 -50.06 -36.74 42.77
CA ALA A 406 -51.48 -36.46 42.52
C ALA A 406 -52.29 -37.73 42.21
N ILE A 407 -51.69 -38.68 41.46
CA ILE A 407 -52.32 -39.98 41.17
C ILE A 407 -52.44 -40.84 42.45
N GLU A 408 -51.40 -40.81 43.28
CA GLU A 408 -51.42 -41.55 44.55
C GLU A 408 -52.51 -41.04 45.50
N GLN A 409 -52.66 -39.73 45.58
CA GLN A 409 -53.74 -39.11 46.38
C GLN A 409 -55.14 -39.44 45.81
N GLN A 410 -55.30 -39.44 44.51
CA GLN A 410 -56.56 -39.80 43.85
C GLN A 410 -56.90 -41.27 44.04
N LEU A 411 -55.93 -42.16 44.10
CA LEU A 411 -56.09 -43.57 44.40
C LEU A 411 -56.50 -43.79 45.86
N GLU A 412 -55.89 -43.07 46.82
CA GLU A 412 -56.27 -43.10 48.22
C GLU A 412 -57.74 -42.67 48.45
N GLU A 413 -58.14 -41.55 47.84
CA GLU A 413 -59.51 -41.05 47.90
C GLU A 413 -60.52 -42.08 47.32
N THR A 414 -60.18 -42.71 46.18
CA THR A 414 -61.02 -43.72 45.55
C THR A 414 -61.13 -45.00 46.39
N VAL A 415 -60.05 -45.40 47.02
CA VAL A 415 -60.03 -46.57 47.95
C VAL A 415 -60.86 -46.28 49.22
N GLU A 416 -60.81 -45.06 49.77
CA GLU A 416 -61.63 -44.65 50.90
C GLU A 416 -63.15 -44.65 50.50
N GLU A 417 -63.52 -44.09 49.36
CA GLU A 417 -64.91 -44.10 48.83
C GLU A 417 -65.42 -45.56 48.68
N VAL A 418 -64.64 -46.44 48.09
CA VAL A 418 -65.02 -47.84 47.91
C VAL A 418 -65.16 -48.60 49.26
N LEU A 419 -64.35 -48.25 50.24
CA LEU A 419 -64.46 -48.83 51.63
C LEU A 419 -65.67 -48.28 52.38
N GLU A 420 -66.06 -47.00 52.15
CA GLU A 420 -67.31 -46.45 52.75
C GLU A 420 -68.56 -47.03 52.12
N GLU A 421 -68.57 -47.30 50.81
CA GLU A 421 -69.75 -47.99 50.20
C GLU A 421 -69.88 -49.46 50.50
N ALA A 422 -68.80 -50.11 51.05
CA ALA A 422 -68.80 -51.53 51.39
C ALA A 422 -69.25 -51.80 52.87
N ASN A 423 -69.44 -50.81 53.71
CA ASN A 423 -69.94 -50.89 55.08
C ASN A 423 -71.44 -50.45 55.16
#